data_93f19744a21ffb9919241de19f117419
#
_entry.id   93f19744a21ffb9919241de19f117419
#
_cell.length_a   1.000
_cell.length_b   1.000
_cell.length_c   1.000
_cell.angle_alpha   90.00
_cell.angle_beta   90.00
_cell.angle_gamma   90.00
#
_symmetry.space_group_name_H-M   'P 1'
#
loop_
_entity.id
_entity.type
_entity.pdbx_description
1 polymer ?
#
loop_
_entity_poly.entity_id
_entity_poly.type
_entity_poly.pdbx_seq_one_letter_code
_entity_poly.pdbx_strand_id
1 'polypeptide(L)'
;MNVNRSFDAVEEKRAFPRLSSLSSFVFRLSSITFLLVTFSFAAQSSYDLMERANALYREGKFKQAITLYRKAESRGADPVATSFNIANSYYQSGMYPEAAASYRKAVDFSNGAFSPALFNMASVYFRLRQYPECVAAYHRALKLEPENVSGWLYLGEAYSKTGDAVGALRAIEKAYQFDKDDISIVYQLSEANIALNDFDRAVSVIREGYAAHPDEVDFLVYLGDVYRLNKKYEESAGAYREALGVRPDDTATMYKLADVLAEDNKPFVAMDVLNNIINIKPDFADAAIFLGNLAYDAKFYDRAESAYELAAKQGNTESVFGFKNMAYDAHAEKRDDEALRLLRIAQKYFPDDVTIQADILEFEKN
;
A
#
# COMPACT_ATOMS: atom_id res chain seq x y z
N MET A 1 -13.14 -7.85 0.30
CA MET A 1 -13.13 -9.32 0.45
C MET A 1 -14.32 -9.72 1.28
N ASN A 2 -15.16 -10.60 0.72
CA ASN A 2 -16.44 -10.98 1.31
C ASN A 2 -16.24 -11.93 2.49
N VAL A 3 -16.65 -11.53 3.67
CA VAL A 3 -16.86 -12.45 4.79
C VAL A 3 -18.37 -12.56 5.02
N ASN A 4 -19.00 -13.37 4.20
CA ASN A 4 -20.33 -13.94 4.48
C ASN A 4 -20.13 -15.41 4.83
N ARG A 5 -20.19 -15.75 6.12
CA ARG A 5 -20.47 -17.13 6.55
C ARG A 5 -21.54 -17.12 7.64
N SER A 6 -22.56 -17.86 7.32
CA SER A 6 -23.77 -18.20 8.05
C SER A 6 -23.54 -18.69 9.49
N PHE A 7 -24.39 -18.22 10.40
CA PHE A 7 -24.60 -18.82 11.70
C PHE A 7 -25.73 -19.87 11.60
N ASP A 8 -25.38 -21.15 11.69
CA ASP A 8 -26.33 -22.23 11.99
C ASP A 8 -26.36 -22.43 13.49
N ALA A 9 -27.57 -22.45 14.03
CA ALA A 9 -27.84 -22.55 15.46
C ALA A 9 -27.65 -23.98 15.98
N VAL A 10 -26.98 -24.13 17.12
CA VAL A 10 -26.87 -25.38 17.85
C VAL A 10 -28.05 -25.47 18.83
N GLU A 11 -28.91 -26.47 18.61
CA GLU A 11 -29.97 -26.86 19.56
C GLU A 11 -29.42 -27.78 20.68
N GLU A 12 -29.45 -27.31 21.91
CA GLU A 12 -29.16 -28.11 23.10
C GLU A 12 -30.43 -28.54 23.82
N LYS A 13 -30.70 -29.85 23.87
CA LYS A 13 -31.85 -30.45 24.56
C LYS A 13 -31.62 -30.50 26.07
N ARG A 14 -32.45 -29.82 26.85
CA ARG A 14 -32.52 -29.98 28.34
C ARG A 14 -33.83 -30.70 28.74
N ALA A 15 -33.70 -31.72 29.57
CA ALA A 15 -34.81 -32.51 30.15
C ALA A 15 -35.43 -31.81 31.39
N PHE A 16 -36.78 -31.84 31.48
CA PHE A 16 -37.54 -31.22 32.59
C PHE A 16 -38.12 -32.29 33.58
N PRO A 17 -38.25 -31.98 34.88
CA PRO A 17 -38.82 -32.88 35.87
C PRO A 17 -40.37 -32.89 35.91
N ARG A 18 -40.97 -34.03 36.33
CA ARG A 18 -42.43 -34.25 36.43
C ARG A 18 -43.04 -33.48 37.59
N LEU A 19 -44.14 -32.78 37.37
CA LEU A 19 -44.98 -32.09 38.36
C LEU A 19 -46.35 -32.75 38.48
N SER A 20 -46.78 -33.02 39.71
CA SER A 20 -48.04 -33.67 40.08
C SER A 20 -49.05 -32.62 40.60
N SER A 21 -50.04 -32.31 39.82
CA SER A 21 -51.46 -31.98 40.14
C SER A 21 -52.15 -31.34 38.90
N LEU A 22 -53.23 -31.93 38.47
CA LEU A 22 -53.86 -31.64 37.18
C LEU A 22 -54.48 -30.22 37.02
N SER A 23 -54.92 -29.59 38.08
CA SER A 23 -55.59 -28.26 37.93
C SER A 23 -54.64 -27.07 37.91
N SER A 24 -53.47 -27.11 38.59
CA SER A 24 -52.43 -26.13 38.47
C SER A 24 -51.60 -26.29 37.20
N PHE A 25 -51.67 -27.50 36.59
CA PHE A 25 -50.99 -27.87 35.37
C PHE A 25 -51.60 -27.21 34.13
N VAL A 26 -52.95 -27.18 34.04
CA VAL A 26 -53.65 -26.58 32.89
C VAL A 26 -53.52 -25.05 32.86
N PHE A 27 -53.50 -24.36 34.01
CA PHE A 27 -53.32 -22.89 34.07
C PHE A 27 -51.86 -22.49 33.82
N ARG A 28 -50.89 -23.31 34.21
CA ARG A 28 -49.47 -23.10 33.90
C ARG A 28 -49.13 -23.45 32.46
N LEU A 29 -49.77 -24.50 31.88
CA LEU A 29 -49.60 -24.81 30.46
C LEU A 29 -50.19 -23.74 29.56
N SER A 30 -51.34 -23.13 29.87
CA SER A 30 -51.91 -22.04 29.07
C SER A 30 -51.09 -20.76 29.14
N SER A 31 -50.51 -20.44 30.31
CA SER A 31 -49.61 -19.30 30.43
C SER A 31 -48.25 -19.55 29.78
N ILE A 32 -47.70 -20.77 29.85
CA ILE A 32 -46.45 -21.13 29.19
C ILE A 32 -46.63 -21.20 27.67
N THR A 33 -47.75 -21.78 27.18
CA THR A 33 -48.06 -21.79 25.75
C THR A 33 -48.32 -20.39 25.20
N PHE A 34 -49.02 -19.55 25.98
CA PHE A 34 -49.25 -18.14 25.60
C PHE A 34 -47.90 -17.37 25.56
N LEU A 35 -47.02 -17.58 26.55
CA LEU A 35 -45.70 -16.97 26.57
C LEU A 35 -44.83 -17.48 25.39
N LEU A 36 -44.85 -18.79 25.09
CA LEU A 36 -44.10 -19.41 24.01
C LEU A 36 -44.63 -18.96 22.65
N VAL A 37 -45.95 -18.82 22.48
CA VAL A 37 -46.56 -18.30 21.23
C VAL A 37 -46.26 -16.82 21.02
N THR A 38 -46.35 -15.99 22.10
CA THR A 38 -46.00 -14.58 22.01
C THR A 38 -44.50 -14.34 21.76
N PHE A 39 -43.64 -15.17 22.40
CA PHE A 39 -42.20 -15.14 22.15
C PHE A 39 -41.83 -15.60 20.74
N SER A 40 -42.50 -16.68 20.24
CA SER A 40 -42.33 -17.13 18.85
C SER A 40 -42.80 -16.08 17.83
N PHE A 41 -43.91 -15.39 18.10
CA PHE A 41 -44.45 -14.36 17.21
C PHE A 41 -43.55 -13.09 17.23
N ALA A 42 -43.02 -12.72 18.38
CA ALA A 42 -42.09 -11.61 18.52
C ALA A 42 -40.73 -11.93 17.85
N ALA A 43 -40.24 -13.15 18.01
CA ALA A 43 -39.02 -13.61 17.40
C ALA A 43 -39.14 -13.67 15.86
N GLN A 44 -40.25 -14.20 15.33
CA GLN A 44 -40.50 -14.20 13.89
C GLN A 44 -40.64 -12.78 13.33
N SER A 45 -41.24 -11.88 14.06
CA SER A 45 -41.36 -10.48 13.68
C SER A 45 -40.01 -9.73 13.73
N SER A 46 -39.13 -10.05 14.67
CA SER A 46 -37.78 -9.46 14.70
C SER A 46 -36.89 -10.01 13.61
N TYR A 47 -36.99 -11.30 13.31
CA TYR A 47 -36.28 -11.95 12.20
C TYR A 47 -36.67 -11.34 10.84
N ASP A 48 -37.97 -11.23 10.56
CA ASP A 48 -38.44 -10.61 9.31
C ASP A 48 -37.95 -9.16 9.12
N LEU A 49 -37.85 -8.41 10.22
CA LEU A 49 -37.28 -7.06 10.19
C LEU A 49 -35.79 -7.06 9.89
N MET A 50 -35.02 -8.01 10.47
CA MET A 50 -33.60 -8.16 10.19
C MET A 50 -33.36 -8.50 8.72
N GLU A 51 -34.11 -9.47 8.16
CA GLU A 51 -33.97 -9.87 6.74
C GLU A 51 -34.27 -8.69 5.78
N ARG A 52 -35.34 -7.92 6.06
CA ARG A 52 -35.67 -6.73 5.28
C ARG A 52 -34.61 -5.64 5.41
N ALA A 53 -34.05 -5.47 6.59
CA ALA A 53 -32.97 -4.52 6.82
C ALA A 53 -31.71 -4.94 6.06
N ASN A 54 -31.36 -6.24 6.07
CA ASN A 54 -30.27 -6.81 5.29
C ASN A 54 -30.46 -6.61 3.79
N ALA A 55 -31.69 -6.75 3.29
CA ALA A 55 -32.03 -6.49 1.88
C ALA A 55 -31.78 -5.02 1.52
N LEU A 56 -32.26 -4.10 2.35
CA LEU A 56 -32.04 -2.66 2.15
C LEU A 56 -30.57 -2.26 2.23
N TYR A 57 -29.81 -2.91 3.12
CA TYR A 57 -28.35 -2.72 3.19
C TYR A 57 -27.68 -3.12 1.89
N ARG A 58 -28.01 -4.29 1.33
CA ARG A 58 -27.49 -4.77 0.03
C ARG A 58 -27.86 -3.86 -1.14
N GLU A 59 -29.02 -3.20 -1.06
CA GLU A 59 -29.47 -2.21 -2.05
C GLU A 59 -28.80 -0.82 -1.86
N GLY A 60 -27.93 -0.65 -0.87
CA GLY A 60 -27.31 0.65 -0.57
C GLY A 60 -28.23 1.65 0.17
N LYS A 61 -29.43 1.21 0.59
CA LYS A 61 -30.42 2.04 1.29
C LYS A 61 -30.14 2.09 2.79
N PHE A 62 -28.93 2.51 3.17
CA PHE A 62 -28.39 2.38 4.52
C PHE A 62 -29.26 3.07 5.60
N LYS A 63 -29.80 4.27 5.35
CA LYS A 63 -30.67 4.97 6.31
C LYS A 63 -31.94 4.17 6.63
N GLN A 64 -32.51 3.52 5.61
CA GLN A 64 -33.70 2.69 5.79
C GLN A 64 -33.37 1.39 6.52
N ALA A 65 -32.22 0.77 6.18
CA ALA A 65 -31.73 -0.38 6.88
C ALA A 65 -31.53 -0.13 8.37
N ILE A 66 -30.87 0.99 8.75
CA ILE A 66 -30.68 1.40 10.16
C ILE A 66 -32.03 1.51 10.89
N THR A 67 -33.04 2.09 10.25
CA THR A 67 -34.37 2.23 10.85
C THR A 67 -35.00 0.86 11.15
N LEU A 68 -34.87 -0.10 10.21
CA LEU A 68 -35.39 -1.46 10.40
C LEU A 68 -34.58 -2.26 11.40
N TYR A 69 -33.24 -2.14 11.44
CA TYR A 69 -32.41 -2.76 12.48
C TYR A 69 -32.79 -2.30 13.88
N ARG A 70 -32.98 -0.99 14.09
CA ARG A 70 -33.46 -0.46 15.38
C ARG A 70 -34.84 -0.97 15.76
N LYS A 71 -35.73 -1.13 14.77
CA LYS A 71 -37.06 -1.71 15.01
C LYS A 71 -36.97 -3.19 15.34
N ALA A 72 -36.06 -3.94 14.72
CA ALA A 72 -35.78 -5.34 15.04
C ALA A 72 -35.25 -5.48 16.47
N GLU A 73 -34.29 -4.64 16.86
CA GLU A 73 -33.73 -4.57 18.22
C GLU A 73 -34.83 -4.34 19.26
N SER A 74 -35.72 -3.35 19.03
CA SER A 74 -36.84 -3.07 19.95
C SER A 74 -37.86 -4.19 20.05
N ARG A 75 -37.80 -5.18 19.14
CA ARG A 75 -38.64 -6.41 19.14
C ARG A 75 -37.88 -7.66 19.57
N GLY A 76 -36.73 -7.49 20.17
CA GLY A 76 -35.95 -8.59 20.76
C GLY A 76 -35.01 -9.29 19.80
N ALA A 77 -34.62 -8.65 18.69
CA ALA A 77 -33.47 -9.11 17.90
C ALA A 77 -32.19 -9.00 18.73
N ASP A 78 -31.20 -9.84 18.40
CA ASP A 78 -29.90 -9.83 19.07
C ASP A 78 -29.24 -8.44 19.02
N PRO A 79 -28.94 -7.82 20.18
CA PRO A 79 -28.37 -6.49 20.22
C PRO A 79 -26.93 -6.42 19.66
N VAL A 80 -26.17 -7.54 19.69
CA VAL A 80 -24.85 -7.60 19.09
C VAL A 80 -24.98 -7.50 17.57
N ALA A 81 -25.81 -8.34 16.98
CA ALA A 81 -26.01 -8.39 15.53
C ALA A 81 -26.63 -7.07 14.99
N THR A 82 -27.63 -6.52 15.70
CA THR A 82 -28.28 -5.26 15.29
C THR A 82 -27.32 -4.09 15.36
N SER A 83 -26.58 -3.93 16.46
CA SER A 83 -25.59 -2.86 16.61
C SER A 83 -24.46 -2.96 15.58
N PHE A 84 -24.00 -4.17 15.28
CA PHE A 84 -22.98 -4.41 14.24
C PHE A 84 -23.47 -4.04 12.85
N ASN A 85 -24.70 -4.44 12.47
CA ASN A 85 -25.27 -4.12 11.17
C ASN A 85 -25.61 -2.63 11.01
N ILE A 86 -26.04 -1.98 12.09
CA ILE A 86 -26.20 -0.51 12.14
C ILE A 86 -24.85 0.17 11.92
N ALA A 87 -23.79 -0.31 12.58
CA ALA A 87 -22.45 0.21 12.43
C ALA A 87 -21.93 0.07 10.99
N ASN A 88 -22.12 -1.12 10.36
CA ASN A 88 -21.79 -1.35 8.96
C ASN A 88 -22.55 -0.38 8.03
N SER A 89 -23.83 -0.13 8.31
CA SER A 89 -24.65 0.81 7.53
C SER A 89 -24.16 2.25 7.66
N TYR A 90 -23.74 2.68 8.83
CA TYR A 90 -23.11 3.98 9.04
C TYR A 90 -21.76 4.07 8.35
N TYR A 91 -20.94 3.03 8.43
CA TYR A 91 -19.64 2.97 7.77
C TYR A 91 -19.78 3.17 6.26
N GLN A 92 -20.69 2.41 5.62
CA GLN A 92 -20.94 2.51 4.18
C GLN A 92 -21.54 3.87 3.77
N SER A 93 -22.18 4.57 4.71
CA SER A 93 -22.68 5.94 4.50
C SER A 93 -21.61 7.02 4.72
N GLY A 94 -20.37 6.65 5.08
CA GLY A 94 -19.31 7.59 5.45
C GLY A 94 -19.50 8.27 6.83
N MET A 95 -20.47 7.82 7.62
CA MET A 95 -20.78 8.35 8.95
C MET A 95 -19.90 7.62 10.00
N TYR A 96 -18.60 7.89 9.94
CA TYR A 96 -17.59 7.16 10.73
C TYR A 96 -17.76 7.32 12.26
N PRO A 97 -18.06 8.50 12.82
CA PRO A 97 -18.29 8.65 14.25
C PRO A 97 -19.44 7.78 14.76
N GLU A 98 -20.57 7.74 14.03
CA GLU A 98 -21.74 6.93 14.36
C GLU A 98 -21.46 5.44 14.19
N ALA A 99 -20.64 5.07 13.18
CA ALA A 99 -20.19 3.70 13.00
C ALA A 99 -19.35 3.23 14.21
N ALA A 100 -18.36 4.03 14.65
CA ALA A 100 -17.54 3.72 15.82
C ALA A 100 -18.40 3.55 17.09
N ALA A 101 -19.36 4.45 17.31
CA ALA A 101 -20.27 4.35 18.45
C ALA A 101 -21.14 3.08 18.42
N SER A 102 -21.59 2.67 17.22
CA SER A 102 -22.41 1.47 17.04
C SER A 102 -21.60 0.17 17.15
N TYR A 103 -20.37 0.14 16.61
CA TYR A 103 -19.46 -0.98 16.84
C TYR A 103 -19.11 -1.15 18.32
N ARG A 104 -18.88 -0.04 19.04
CA ARG A 104 -18.65 -0.08 20.50
C ARG A 104 -19.81 -0.73 21.21
N LYS A 105 -21.06 -0.40 20.86
CA LYS A 105 -22.25 -1.07 21.43
C LYS A 105 -22.25 -2.57 21.17
N ALA A 106 -21.91 -3.01 19.95
CA ALA A 106 -21.81 -4.44 19.63
C ALA A 106 -20.74 -5.13 20.50
N VAL A 107 -19.58 -4.48 20.69
CA VAL A 107 -18.51 -4.96 21.57
C VAL A 107 -18.99 -5.02 23.03
N ASP A 108 -19.69 -4.00 23.52
CA ASP A 108 -20.19 -3.96 24.90
C ASP A 108 -21.25 -5.04 25.15
N PHE A 109 -22.21 -5.21 24.25
CA PHE A 109 -23.22 -6.28 24.34
C PHE A 109 -22.64 -7.70 24.29
N SER A 110 -21.53 -7.88 23.58
CA SER A 110 -20.80 -9.15 23.53
C SER A 110 -19.80 -9.37 24.67
N ASN A 111 -19.76 -8.47 25.67
CA ASN A 111 -18.75 -8.45 26.73
C ASN A 111 -17.31 -8.45 26.18
N GLY A 112 -17.10 -7.81 25.03
CA GLY A 112 -15.80 -7.71 24.39
C GLY A 112 -15.38 -8.92 23.56
N ALA A 113 -16.24 -9.92 23.37
CA ALA A 113 -15.92 -11.19 22.73
C ALA A 113 -16.31 -11.27 21.24
N PHE A 114 -16.59 -10.14 20.61
CA PHE A 114 -16.99 -10.08 19.19
C PHE A 114 -15.90 -9.40 18.35
N SER A 115 -14.94 -10.19 17.88
CA SER A 115 -13.78 -9.74 17.11
C SER A 115 -14.14 -8.98 15.81
N PRO A 116 -15.21 -9.35 15.03
CA PRO A 116 -15.53 -8.58 13.83
C PRO A 116 -15.87 -7.11 14.11
N ALA A 117 -16.54 -6.83 15.23
CA ALA A 117 -16.83 -5.46 15.62
C ALA A 117 -15.56 -4.70 16.04
N LEU A 118 -14.62 -5.38 16.71
CA LEU A 118 -13.34 -4.79 17.11
C LEU A 118 -12.47 -4.45 15.89
N PHE A 119 -12.34 -5.36 14.91
CA PHE A 119 -11.61 -5.10 13.67
C PHE A 119 -12.21 -3.95 12.87
N ASN A 120 -13.54 -3.96 12.71
CA ASN A 120 -14.21 -2.88 11.97
C ASN A 120 -14.13 -1.54 12.72
N MET A 121 -14.23 -1.55 14.05
CA MET A 121 -14.06 -0.37 14.88
C MET A 121 -12.64 0.21 14.75
N ALA A 122 -11.62 -0.65 14.72
CA ALA A 122 -10.24 -0.23 14.47
C ALA A 122 -10.09 0.42 13.10
N SER A 123 -10.67 -0.17 12.05
CA SER A 123 -10.68 0.41 10.71
C SER A 123 -11.38 1.78 10.66
N VAL A 124 -12.46 1.97 11.43
CA VAL A 124 -13.13 3.26 11.56
C VAL A 124 -12.23 4.29 12.24
N TYR A 125 -11.57 3.92 13.34
CA TYR A 125 -10.63 4.81 14.03
C TYR A 125 -9.45 5.20 13.12
N PHE A 126 -8.96 4.27 12.30
CA PHE A 126 -7.94 4.57 11.30
C PHE A 126 -8.41 5.65 10.31
N ARG A 127 -9.63 5.51 9.77
CA ARG A 127 -10.24 6.51 8.88
C ARG A 127 -10.43 7.87 9.53
N LEU A 128 -10.75 7.89 10.83
CA LEU A 128 -10.85 9.10 11.64
C LEU A 128 -9.49 9.67 12.06
N ARG A 129 -8.38 9.03 11.70
CA ARG A 129 -7.01 9.35 12.15
C ARG A 129 -6.83 9.29 13.67
N GLN A 130 -7.68 8.53 14.35
CA GLN A 130 -7.60 8.25 15.79
C GLN A 130 -6.73 7.00 15.99
N TYR A 131 -5.43 7.15 15.69
CA TYR A 131 -4.51 6.01 15.63
C TYR A 131 -4.28 5.32 16.98
N PRO A 132 -4.22 6.02 18.13
CA PRO A 132 -4.13 5.35 19.43
C PRO A 132 -5.31 4.43 19.70
N GLU A 133 -6.53 4.87 19.41
CA GLU A 133 -7.76 4.07 19.56
C GLU A 133 -7.80 2.92 18.56
N CYS A 134 -7.29 3.14 17.34
CA CYS A 134 -7.13 2.12 16.32
C CYS A 134 -6.22 0.99 16.81
N VAL A 135 -5.02 1.31 17.30
CA VAL A 135 -4.06 0.36 17.88
C VAL A 135 -4.68 -0.43 19.04
N ALA A 136 -5.37 0.26 19.97
CA ALA A 136 -6.01 -0.39 21.09
C ALA A 136 -7.12 -1.39 20.66
N ALA A 137 -7.89 -1.03 19.63
CA ALA A 137 -8.94 -1.89 19.08
C ALA A 137 -8.37 -3.12 18.37
N TYR A 138 -7.32 -2.96 17.55
CA TYR A 138 -6.64 -4.09 16.91
C TYR A 138 -6.02 -5.04 17.93
N HIS A 139 -5.37 -4.54 18.98
CA HIS A 139 -4.84 -5.39 20.04
C HIS A 139 -5.93 -6.24 20.73
N ARG A 140 -7.10 -5.65 20.97
CA ARG A 140 -8.23 -6.40 21.54
C ARG A 140 -8.75 -7.44 20.57
N ALA A 141 -8.87 -7.12 19.28
CA ALA A 141 -9.32 -8.04 18.25
C ALA A 141 -8.34 -9.21 18.07
N LEU A 142 -7.04 -8.93 17.99
CA LEU A 142 -5.98 -9.92 17.82
C LEU A 142 -5.75 -10.80 19.05
N LYS A 143 -6.17 -10.34 20.23
CA LYS A 143 -6.23 -11.22 21.41
C LYS A 143 -7.29 -12.32 21.26
N LEU A 144 -8.36 -12.05 20.52
CA LEU A 144 -9.42 -13.04 20.21
C LEU A 144 -9.06 -13.89 18.99
N GLU A 145 -8.42 -13.30 18.00
CA GLU A 145 -8.01 -13.94 16.75
C GLU A 145 -6.51 -13.73 16.49
N PRO A 146 -5.62 -14.41 17.21
CA PRO A 146 -4.18 -14.18 17.14
C PRO A 146 -3.56 -14.56 15.79
N GLU A 147 -4.22 -15.40 14.98
CA GLU A 147 -3.76 -15.83 13.65
C GLU A 147 -4.27 -14.94 12.50
N ASN A 148 -4.96 -13.84 12.81
CA ASN A 148 -5.51 -12.96 11.80
C ASN A 148 -4.40 -12.09 11.17
N VAL A 149 -3.81 -12.58 10.10
CA VAL A 149 -2.70 -11.94 9.36
C VAL A 149 -3.05 -10.50 8.98
N SER A 150 -4.21 -10.29 8.37
CA SER A 150 -4.65 -8.93 7.97
C SER A 150 -4.75 -7.98 9.16
N GLY A 151 -5.21 -8.49 10.30
CA GLY A 151 -5.28 -7.71 11.54
C GLY A 151 -3.91 -7.24 12.02
N TRP A 152 -2.90 -8.09 11.93
CA TRP A 152 -1.52 -7.74 12.27
C TRP A 152 -0.94 -6.70 11.30
N LEU A 153 -1.19 -6.84 9.99
CA LEU A 153 -0.72 -5.87 8.99
C LEU A 153 -1.34 -4.47 9.21
N TYR A 154 -2.65 -4.40 9.43
CA TYR A 154 -3.31 -3.13 9.73
C TYR A 154 -2.87 -2.54 11.08
N LEU A 155 -2.56 -3.37 12.08
CA LEU A 155 -1.95 -2.90 13.33
C LEU A 155 -0.57 -2.28 13.06
N GLY A 156 0.25 -2.92 12.23
CA GLY A 156 1.55 -2.40 11.80
C GLY A 156 1.41 -1.05 11.10
N GLU A 157 0.45 -0.91 10.18
CA GLU A 157 0.16 0.36 9.53
C GLU A 157 -0.27 1.45 10.53
N ALA A 158 -1.13 1.10 11.49
CA ALA A 158 -1.55 2.03 12.52
C ALA A 158 -0.38 2.51 13.39
N TYR A 159 0.54 1.62 13.76
CA TYR A 159 1.77 1.99 14.47
C TYR A 159 2.66 2.91 13.62
N SER A 160 2.81 2.64 12.34
CA SER A 160 3.57 3.51 11.42
C SER A 160 3.00 4.93 11.38
N LYS A 161 1.65 5.07 11.40
CA LYS A 161 0.99 6.40 11.45
C LYS A 161 1.19 7.13 12.79
N THR A 162 1.49 6.41 13.87
CA THR A 162 1.85 7.03 15.17
C THR A 162 3.35 7.32 15.29
N GLY A 163 4.17 6.90 14.34
CA GLY A 163 5.63 6.99 14.41
C GLY A 163 6.28 5.89 15.26
N ASP A 164 5.52 4.90 15.72
CA ASP A 164 6.06 3.75 16.47
C ASP A 164 6.57 2.68 15.49
N ALA A 165 7.78 2.91 14.97
CA ALA A 165 8.41 1.98 14.02
C ALA A 165 8.68 0.60 14.65
N VAL A 166 8.98 0.54 15.96
CA VAL A 166 9.21 -0.73 16.68
C VAL A 166 7.90 -1.51 16.83
N GLY A 167 6.82 -0.83 17.16
CA GLY A 167 5.48 -1.43 17.20
C GLY A 167 5.06 -1.95 15.84
N ALA A 168 5.31 -1.17 14.77
CA ALA A 168 5.04 -1.57 13.39
C ALA A 168 5.80 -2.85 13.02
N LEU A 169 7.12 -2.89 13.25
CA LEU A 169 7.94 -4.07 12.98
C LEU A 169 7.40 -5.31 13.68
N ARG A 170 7.12 -5.21 15.00
CA ARG A 170 6.61 -6.36 15.77
C ARG A 170 5.27 -6.88 15.23
N ALA A 171 4.40 -5.99 14.78
CA ALA A 171 3.12 -6.39 14.21
C ALA A 171 3.31 -7.11 12.87
N ILE A 172 4.16 -6.59 12.00
CA ILE A 172 4.46 -7.21 10.69
C ILE A 172 5.20 -8.54 10.88
N GLU A 173 6.11 -8.66 11.85
CA GLU A 173 6.75 -9.94 12.22
C GLU A 173 5.72 -10.99 12.64
N LYS A 174 4.65 -10.58 13.36
CA LYS A 174 3.55 -11.49 13.69
C LYS A 174 2.79 -11.93 12.44
N ALA A 175 2.48 -11.03 11.52
CA ALA A 175 1.88 -11.40 10.25
C ALA A 175 2.77 -12.42 9.50
N TYR A 176 4.06 -12.15 9.38
CA TYR A 176 5.04 -13.02 8.73
C TYR A 176 5.17 -14.40 9.39
N GLN A 177 5.03 -14.50 10.72
CA GLN A 177 5.03 -15.80 11.41
C GLN A 177 3.88 -16.72 10.98
N PHE A 178 2.72 -16.14 10.65
CA PHE A 178 1.53 -16.88 10.22
C PHE A 178 1.44 -17.11 8.73
N ASP A 179 2.02 -16.22 7.93
CA ASP A 179 2.07 -16.36 6.47
C ASP A 179 3.42 -15.88 5.94
N LYS A 180 4.34 -16.83 5.75
CA LYS A 180 5.70 -16.56 5.28
C LYS A 180 5.79 -16.49 3.75
N ASP A 181 4.77 -17.03 3.06
CA ASP A 181 4.76 -17.16 1.63
C ASP A 181 4.09 -15.96 0.94
N ASP A 182 3.48 -15.05 1.71
CA ASP A 182 2.93 -13.82 1.16
C ASP A 182 4.05 -12.82 0.83
N ILE A 183 4.26 -12.64 -0.48
CA ILE A 183 5.25 -11.70 -1.04
C ILE A 183 5.08 -10.28 -0.50
N SER A 184 3.84 -9.83 -0.32
CA SER A 184 3.55 -8.49 0.20
C SER A 184 4.04 -8.32 1.64
N ILE A 185 3.92 -9.37 2.46
CA ILE A 185 4.41 -9.35 3.86
C ILE A 185 5.94 -9.30 3.88
N VAL A 186 6.60 -10.02 2.99
CA VAL A 186 8.08 -10.00 2.86
C VAL A 186 8.57 -8.57 2.58
N TYR A 187 7.96 -7.87 1.61
CA TYR A 187 8.29 -6.46 1.33
C TYR A 187 8.02 -5.55 2.53
N GLN A 188 6.84 -5.66 3.15
CA GLN A 188 6.50 -4.84 4.32
C GLN A 188 7.45 -5.09 5.51
N LEU A 189 7.87 -6.35 5.72
CA LEU A 189 8.83 -6.68 6.78
C LEU A 189 10.20 -6.07 6.50
N SER A 190 10.63 -6.10 5.23
CA SER A 190 11.87 -5.44 4.83
C SER A 190 11.79 -3.92 5.02
N GLU A 191 10.71 -3.28 4.59
CA GLU A 191 10.48 -1.84 4.78
C GLU A 191 10.48 -1.44 6.26
N ALA A 192 9.86 -2.24 7.12
CA ALA A 192 9.83 -2.00 8.56
C ALA A 192 11.24 -2.06 9.18
N ASN A 193 12.09 -2.98 8.72
CA ASN A 193 13.49 -3.06 9.14
C ASN A 193 14.31 -1.86 8.61
N ILE A 194 14.10 -1.45 7.34
CA ILE A 194 14.74 -0.24 6.76
C ILE A 194 14.38 1.01 7.57
N ALA A 195 13.13 1.15 7.98
CA ALA A 195 12.67 2.29 8.80
C ALA A 195 13.41 2.37 10.15
N LEU A 196 13.93 1.25 10.64
CA LEU A 196 14.75 1.17 11.87
C LEU A 196 16.26 1.16 11.56
N ASN A 197 16.66 1.37 10.29
CA ASN A 197 18.04 1.26 9.80
C ASN A 197 18.66 -0.14 9.98
N ASP A 198 17.86 -1.19 10.18
CA ASP A 198 18.33 -2.58 10.21
C ASP A 198 18.37 -3.15 8.78
N PHE A 199 19.31 -2.65 8.00
CA PHE A 199 19.48 -3.07 6.59
C PHE A 199 19.91 -4.53 6.46
N ASP A 200 20.65 -5.07 7.42
CA ASP A 200 21.10 -6.45 7.36
C ASP A 200 19.92 -7.42 7.51
N ARG A 201 18.97 -7.10 8.41
CA ARG A 201 17.72 -7.88 8.54
C ARG A 201 16.83 -7.68 7.31
N ALA A 202 16.70 -6.48 6.78
CA ALA A 202 15.95 -6.21 5.56
C ALA A 202 16.46 -7.07 4.39
N VAL A 203 17.78 -7.11 4.17
CA VAL A 203 18.43 -7.95 3.16
C VAL A 203 18.15 -9.44 3.38
N SER A 204 18.27 -9.93 4.64
CA SER A 204 17.99 -11.32 4.97
C SER A 204 16.57 -11.73 4.60
N VAL A 205 15.58 -10.89 4.96
CA VAL A 205 14.16 -11.13 4.68
C VAL A 205 13.89 -11.22 3.18
N ILE A 206 14.46 -10.31 2.37
CA ILE A 206 14.30 -10.34 0.92
C ILE A 206 14.97 -11.56 0.30
N ARG A 207 16.14 -11.96 0.78
CA ARG A 207 16.81 -13.18 0.30
C ARG A 207 16.02 -14.45 0.66
N GLU A 208 15.44 -14.51 1.86
CA GLU A 208 14.53 -15.58 2.27
C GLU A 208 13.31 -15.65 1.33
N GLY A 209 12.70 -14.48 1.02
CA GLY A 209 11.58 -14.37 0.07
C GLY A 209 11.94 -14.83 -1.33
N TYR A 210 13.08 -14.40 -1.87
CA TYR A 210 13.57 -14.83 -3.18
C TYR A 210 13.85 -16.34 -3.22
N ALA A 211 14.42 -16.90 -2.17
CA ALA A 211 14.65 -18.34 -2.10
C ALA A 211 13.36 -19.17 -2.10
N ALA A 212 12.27 -18.63 -1.54
CA ALA A 212 10.94 -19.25 -1.57
C ALA A 212 10.24 -19.05 -2.95
N HIS A 213 10.47 -17.90 -3.60
CA HIS A 213 9.84 -17.51 -4.86
C HIS A 213 10.90 -17.10 -5.92
N PRO A 214 11.70 -18.05 -6.46
CA PRO A 214 12.81 -17.72 -7.36
C PRO A 214 12.35 -17.15 -8.71
N ASP A 215 11.11 -17.33 -9.09
CA ASP A 215 10.51 -16.74 -10.30
C ASP A 215 10.17 -15.25 -10.13
N GLU A 216 10.13 -14.77 -8.88
CA GLU A 216 9.83 -13.37 -8.55
C GLU A 216 11.13 -12.54 -8.57
N VAL A 217 11.56 -12.19 -9.78
CA VAL A 217 12.82 -11.46 -10.03
C VAL A 217 12.85 -10.07 -9.38
N ASP A 218 11.66 -9.49 -9.08
CA ASP A 218 11.56 -8.18 -8.45
C ASP A 218 12.14 -8.15 -7.03
N PHE A 219 12.28 -9.29 -6.36
CA PHE A 219 13.07 -9.39 -5.13
C PHE A 219 14.55 -9.02 -5.33
N LEU A 220 15.14 -9.40 -6.44
CA LEU A 220 16.54 -9.05 -6.75
C LEU A 220 16.68 -7.55 -7.05
N VAL A 221 15.72 -6.98 -7.76
CA VAL A 221 15.69 -5.53 -8.02
C VAL A 221 15.54 -4.77 -6.70
N TYR A 222 14.60 -5.20 -5.85
CA TYR A 222 14.39 -4.59 -4.54
C TYR A 222 15.59 -4.76 -3.60
N LEU A 223 16.27 -5.91 -3.66
CA LEU A 223 17.52 -6.15 -2.95
C LEU A 223 18.61 -5.13 -3.34
N GLY A 224 18.69 -4.83 -4.64
CA GLY A 224 19.57 -3.78 -5.16
C GLY A 224 19.21 -2.41 -4.58
N ASP A 225 17.91 -2.05 -4.53
CA ASP A 225 17.42 -0.81 -3.94
C ASP A 225 17.79 -0.73 -2.44
N VAL A 226 17.63 -1.81 -1.68
CA VAL A 226 17.96 -1.87 -0.24
C VAL A 226 19.46 -1.68 -0.01
N TYR A 227 20.30 -2.33 -0.81
CA TYR A 227 21.76 -2.13 -0.73
C TYR A 227 22.17 -0.71 -1.08
N ARG A 228 21.53 -0.09 -2.10
CA ARG A 228 21.78 1.30 -2.47
C ARG A 228 21.44 2.26 -1.32
N LEU A 229 20.27 2.07 -0.68
CA LEU A 229 19.87 2.86 0.51
C LEU A 229 20.90 2.76 1.64
N ASN A 230 21.51 1.59 1.80
CA ASN A 230 22.58 1.35 2.77
C ASN A 230 23.97 1.78 2.24
N LYS A 231 24.04 2.42 1.08
CA LYS A 231 25.29 2.85 0.41
C LYS A 231 26.28 1.71 0.12
N LYS A 232 25.80 0.47 0.06
CA LYS A 232 26.53 -0.70 -0.36
C LYS A 232 26.42 -0.83 -1.89
N TYR A 233 27.09 0.07 -2.60
CA TYR A 233 26.91 0.26 -4.04
C TYR A 233 27.36 -0.96 -4.88
N GLU A 234 28.44 -1.63 -4.47
CA GLU A 234 28.92 -2.81 -5.18
C GLU A 234 27.93 -3.98 -5.07
N GLU A 235 27.41 -4.23 -3.87
CA GLU A 235 26.38 -5.24 -3.63
C GLU A 235 25.07 -4.90 -4.34
N SER A 236 24.70 -3.62 -4.38
CA SER A 236 23.54 -3.13 -5.13
C SER A 236 23.68 -3.42 -6.63
N ALA A 237 24.83 -3.06 -7.22
CA ALA A 237 25.12 -3.35 -8.63
C ALA A 237 25.14 -4.87 -8.90
N GLY A 238 25.61 -5.67 -7.92
CA GLY A 238 25.57 -7.13 -7.97
C GLY A 238 24.15 -7.67 -8.08
N ALA A 239 23.26 -7.20 -7.22
CA ALA A 239 21.85 -7.61 -7.20
C ALA A 239 21.10 -7.21 -8.50
N TYR A 240 21.33 -6.01 -9.03
CA TYR A 240 20.74 -5.62 -10.32
C TYR A 240 21.28 -6.47 -11.49
N ARG A 241 22.57 -6.82 -11.49
CA ARG A 241 23.12 -7.73 -12.52
C ARG A 241 22.53 -9.12 -12.43
N GLU A 242 22.27 -9.62 -11.23
CA GLU A 242 21.59 -10.89 -11.01
C GLU A 242 20.17 -10.86 -11.59
N ALA A 243 19.41 -9.78 -11.33
CA ALA A 243 18.09 -9.57 -11.92
C ALA A 243 18.15 -9.52 -13.46
N LEU A 244 19.11 -8.79 -14.02
CA LEU A 244 19.35 -8.70 -15.46
C LEU A 244 19.83 -10.02 -16.08
N GLY A 245 20.44 -10.91 -15.30
CA GLY A 245 20.74 -12.26 -15.73
C GLY A 245 19.49 -13.08 -16.07
N VAL A 246 18.37 -12.77 -15.42
CA VAL A 246 17.06 -13.40 -15.68
C VAL A 246 16.26 -12.60 -16.71
N ARG A 247 16.28 -11.26 -16.63
CA ARG A 247 15.55 -10.33 -17.52
C ARG A 247 16.54 -9.39 -18.25
N PRO A 248 17.26 -9.87 -19.28
CA PRO A 248 18.37 -9.13 -19.91
C PRO A 248 17.98 -7.80 -20.53
N ASP A 249 16.72 -7.64 -21.00
CA ASP A 249 16.23 -6.46 -21.69
C ASP A 249 15.43 -5.50 -20.79
N ASP A 250 15.48 -5.69 -19.47
CA ASP A 250 14.83 -4.81 -18.51
C ASP A 250 15.57 -3.46 -18.39
N THR A 251 15.18 -2.53 -19.23
CA THR A 251 15.80 -1.20 -19.28
C THR A 251 15.60 -0.39 -18.00
N ALA A 252 14.57 -0.67 -17.21
CA ALA A 252 14.35 -0.02 -15.92
C ALA A 252 15.39 -0.47 -14.88
N THR A 253 15.64 -1.78 -14.80
CA THR A 253 16.71 -2.33 -13.93
C THR A 253 18.09 -1.91 -14.43
N MET A 254 18.34 -1.87 -15.76
CA MET A 254 19.58 -1.33 -16.31
C MET A 254 19.81 0.12 -15.90
N TYR A 255 18.77 0.95 -15.91
CA TYR A 255 18.88 2.35 -15.51
C TYR A 255 19.26 2.48 -14.02
N LYS A 256 18.65 1.69 -13.15
CA LYS A 256 19.05 1.60 -11.72
C LYS A 256 20.50 1.13 -11.55
N LEU A 257 20.94 0.18 -12.40
CA LEU A 257 22.34 -0.27 -12.39
C LEU A 257 23.28 0.86 -12.81
N ALA A 258 22.96 1.61 -13.85
CA ALA A 258 23.77 2.75 -14.30
C ALA A 258 23.86 3.83 -13.19
N ASP A 259 22.74 4.10 -12.52
CA ASP A 259 22.65 5.09 -11.46
C ASP A 259 23.54 4.71 -10.27
N VAL A 260 23.45 3.47 -9.79
CA VAL A 260 24.29 3.00 -8.67
C VAL A 260 25.77 2.92 -9.04
N LEU A 261 26.10 2.62 -10.31
CA LEU A 261 27.48 2.62 -10.78
C LEU A 261 28.08 4.03 -10.83
N ALA A 262 27.25 5.03 -11.17
CA ALA A 262 27.68 6.43 -11.10
C ALA A 262 27.91 6.87 -9.65
N GLU A 263 27.01 6.50 -8.72
CA GLU A 263 27.16 6.75 -7.28
C GLU A 263 28.43 6.05 -6.70
N ASP A 264 28.79 4.89 -7.26
CA ASP A 264 30.01 4.13 -6.90
C ASP A 264 31.28 4.66 -7.58
N ASN A 265 31.21 5.84 -8.17
CA ASN A 265 32.31 6.49 -8.89
C ASN A 265 32.88 5.63 -10.05
N LYS A 266 32.01 4.89 -10.74
CA LYS A 266 32.34 4.07 -11.92
C LYS A 266 31.61 4.60 -13.18
N PRO A 267 31.81 5.88 -13.56
CA PRO A 267 31.02 6.54 -14.62
C PRO A 267 31.18 5.88 -15.98
N PHE A 268 32.35 5.33 -16.31
CA PHE A 268 32.58 4.68 -17.59
C PHE A 268 31.74 3.41 -17.75
N VAL A 269 31.62 2.62 -16.69
CA VAL A 269 30.78 1.40 -16.69
C VAL A 269 29.29 1.79 -16.75
N ALA A 270 28.89 2.86 -16.06
CA ALA A 270 27.53 3.40 -16.13
C ALA A 270 27.20 3.84 -17.56
N MET A 271 28.10 4.57 -18.23
CA MET A 271 27.94 4.97 -19.63
C MET A 271 27.75 3.78 -20.58
N ASP A 272 28.44 2.65 -20.35
CA ASP A 272 28.26 1.45 -21.18
C ASP A 272 26.89 0.83 -20.98
N VAL A 273 26.39 0.79 -19.74
CA VAL A 273 25.03 0.32 -19.45
C VAL A 273 23.98 1.24 -20.10
N LEU A 274 24.16 2.56 -20.03
CA LEU A 274 23.26 3.53 -20.66
C LEU A 274 23.23 3.40 -22.19
N ASN A 275 24.37 3.14 -22.83
CA ASN A 275 24.40 2.83 -24.26
C ASN A 275 23.60 1.55 -24.59
N ASN A 276 23.69 0.52 -23.75
CA ASN A 276 22.89 -0.68 -23.96
C ASN A 276 21.39 -0.38 -23.86
N ILE A 277 20.97 0.47 -22.90
CA ILE A 277 19.58 0.92 -22.82
C ILE A 277 19.15 1.62 -24.13
N ILE A 278 19.95 2.55 -24.61
CA ILE A 278 19.67 3.30 -25.85
C ILE A 278 19.60 2.38 -27.08
N ASN A 279 20.42 1.33 -27.13
CA ASN A 279 20.36 0.33 -28.20
C ASN A 279 19.07 -0.51 -28.15
N ILE A 280 18.58 -0.87 -26.96
CA ILE A 280 17.34 -1.65 -26.77
C ILE A 280 16.13 -0.74 -26.97
N LYS A 281 16.17 0.46 -26.39
CA LYS A 281 15.08 1.43 -26.36
C LYS A 281 15.60 2.83 -26.77
N PRO A 282 15.69 3.10 -28.09
CA PRO A 282 16.24 4.36 -28.60
C PRO A 282 15.47 5.61 -28.20
N ASP A 283 14.22 5.47 -27.76
CA ASP A 283 13.33 6.54 -27.30
C ASP A 283 13.35 6.76 -25.78
N PHE A 284 14.34 6.20 -25.08
CA PHE A 284 14.50 6.43 -23.63
C PHE A 284 15.34 7.70 -23.40
N ALA A 285 14.67 8.85 -23.46
CA ALA A 285 15.32 10.17 -23.34
C ALA A 285 16.13 10.35 -22.05
N ASP A 286 15.64 9.86 -20.90
CA ASP A 286 16.32 10.00 -19.62
C ASP A 286 17.67 9.27 -19.60
N ALA A 287 17.77 8.11 -20.27
CA ALA A 287 19.04 7.40 -20.40
C ALA A 287 20.03 8.19 -21.28
N ALA A 288 19.54 8.85 -22.31
CA ALA A 288 20.37 9.71 -23.16
C ALA A 288 20.87 10.95 -22.40
N ILE A 289 19.99 11.60 -21.61
CA ILE A 289 20.40 12.71 -20.73
C ILE A 289 21.46 12.25 -19.72
N PHE A 290 21.21 11.14 -19.06
CA PHE A 290 22.15 10.64 -18.05
C PHE A 290 23.51 10.30 -18.68
N LEU A 291 23.51 9.66 -19.87
CA LEU A 291 24.72 9.43 -20.64
C LEU A 291 25.44 10.73 -20.99
N GLY A 292 24.69 11.73 -21.43
CA GLY A 292 25.23 13.06 -21.78
C GLY A 292 25.91 13.73 -20.58
N ASN A 293 25.25 13.70 -19.43
CA ASN A 293 25.77 14.27 -18.19
C ASN A 293 27.09 13.58 -17.75
N LEU A 294 27.11 12.26 -17.72
CA LEU A 294 28.33 11.51 -17.38
C LEU A 294 29.47 11.73 -18.37
N ALA A 295 29.15 11.82 -19.68
CA ALA A 295 30.13 12.08 -20.72
C ALA A 295 30.68 13.52 -20.63
N TYR A 296 29.81 14.50 -20.34
CA TYR A 296 30.20 15.88 -20.12
C TYR A 296 31.16 16.03 -18.92
N ASP A 297 30.81 15.44 -17.77
CA ASP A 297 31.64 15.45 -16.55
C ASP A 297 33.00 14.79 -16.79
N ALA A 298 33.01 13.73 -17.61
CA ALA A 298 34.24 13.05 -18.02
C ALA A 298 35.00 13.80 -19.16
N LYS A 299 34.52 14.94 -19.63
CA LYS A 299 35.05 15.75 -20.73
C LYS A 299 35.05 15.06 -22.10
N PHE A 300 34.17 14.09 -22.30
CA PHE A 300 33.91 13.48 -23.60
C PHE A 300 32.84 14.25 -24.36
N TYR A 301 33.18 15.49 -24.78
CA TYR A 301 32.22 16.46 -25.31
C TYR A 301 31.48 15.97 -26.55
N ASP A 302 32.15 15.29 -27.50
CA ASP A 302 31.48 14.74 -28.69
C ASP A 302 30.41 13.69 -28.30
N ARG A 303 30.69 12.89 -27.31
CA ARG A 303 29.74 11.88 -26.81
C ARG A 303 28.60 12.52 -26.04
N ALA A 304 28.87 13.54 -25.24
CA ALA A 304 27.86 14.34 -24.54
C ALA A 304 26.92 15.02 -25.53
N GLU A 305 27.46 15.68 -26.57
CA GLU A 305 26.68 16.32 -27.61
C GLU A 305 25.74 15.33 -28.31
N SER A 306 26.27 14.18 -28.71
CA SER A 306 25.50 13.13 -29.38
C SER A 306 24.35 12.63 -28.51
N ALA A 307 24.58 12.45 -27.21
CA ALA A 307 23.60 11.99 -26.25
C ALA A 307 22.52 13.07 -25.99
N TYR A 308 22.92 14.32 -25.81
CA TYR A 308 21.96 15.43 -25.66
C TYR A 308 21.14 15.64 -26.93
N GLU A 309 21.74 15.50 -28.12
CA GLU A 309 21.00 15.60 -29.37
C GLU A 309 19.97 14.47 -29.53
N LEU A 310 20.30 13.25 -29.08
CA LEU A 310 19.36 12.14 -29.04
C LEU A 310 18.16 12.45 -28.14
N ALA A 311 18.41 12.96 -26.94
CA ALA A 311 17.35 13.36 -26.01
C ALA A 311 16.51 14.52 -26.55
N ALA A 312 17.14 15.51 -27.18
CA ALA A 312 16.45 16.63 -27.80
C ALA A 312 15.51 16.21 -28.94
N LYS A 313 15.91 15.22 -29.76
CA LYS A 313 15.07 14.63 -30.83
C LYS A 313 13.78 14.02 -30.27
N GLN A 314 13.80 13.60 -29.00
CA GLN A 314 12.67 13.03 -28.31
C GLN A 314 11.87 14.08 -27.51
N GLY A 315 12.24 15.35 -27.64
CA GLY A 315 11.57 16.47 -26.97
C GLY A 315 11.92 16.63 -25.48
N ASN A 316 12.98 15.97 -25.01
CA ASN A 316 13.43 16.15 -23.62
C ASN A 316 14.12 17.51 -23.44
N THR A 317 13.46 18.40 -22.69
CA THR A 317 13.91 19.79 -22.47
C THR A 317 15.17 19.90 -21.58
N GLU A 318 15.51 18.88 -20.82
CA GLU A 318 16.75 18.88 -20.01
C GLU A 318 18.00 18.90 -20.87
N SER A 319 17.92 18.40 -22.11
CA SER A 319 19.01 18.49 -23.09
C SER A 319 19.45 19.93 -23.39
N VAL A 320 18.55 20.90 -23.23
CA VAL A 320 18.87 22.35 -23.39
C VAL A 320 19.96 22.77 -22.39
N PHE A 321 19.83 22.32 -21.13
CA PHE A 321 20.83 22.63 -20.12
C PHE A 321 22.19 22.00 -20.46
N GLY A 322 22.20 20.78 -20.99
CA GLY A 322 23.43 20.13 -21.44
C GLY A 322 24.13 20.92 -22.55
N PHE A 323 23.41 21.31 -23.59
CA PHE A 323 23.96 22.15 -24.69
C PHE A 323 24.44 23.51 -24.18
N LYS A 324 23.68 24.16 -23.30
CA LYS A 324 24.06 25.44 -22.71
C LYS A 324 25.34 25.35 -21.90
N ASN A 325 25.46 24.34 -21.03
CA ASN A 325 26.67 24.12 -20.23
C ASN A 325 27.89 23.93 -21.12
N MET A 326 27.79 23.10 -22.15
CA MET A 326 28.86 22.90 -23.13
C MET A 326 29.19 24.20 -23.90
N ALA A 327 28.18 25.01 -24.27
CA ALA A 327 28.37 26.27 -24.94
C ALA A 327 29.06 27.30 -24.04
N TYR A 328 28.68 27.41 -22.79
CA TYR A 328 29.34 28.30 -21.83
C TYR A 328 30.80 27.90 -21.58
N ASP A 329 31.11 26.61 -21.47
CA ASP A 329 32.50 26.14 -21.37
C ASP A 329 33.32 26.51 -22.62
N ALA A 330 32.77 26.29 -23.81
CA ALA A 330 33.42 26.65 -25.07
C ALA A 330 33.67 28.16 -25.17
N HIS A 331 32.70 28.99 -24.78
CA HIS A 331 32.84 30.46 -24.75
C HIS A 331 33.93 30.89 -23.74
N ALA A 332 33.93 30.32 -22.52
CA ALA A 332 34.96 30.59 -21.54
C ALA A 332 36.38 30.25 -22.00
N GLU A 333 36.50 29.26 -22.90
CA GLU A 333 37.76 28.89 -23.54
C GLU A 333 38.04 29.69 -24.83
N LYS A 334 37.22 30.71 -25.17
CA LYS A 334 37.31 31.53 -26.38
C LYS A 334 37.08 30.76 -27.68
N ARG A 335 36.24 29.72 -27.59
CA ARG A 335 35.80 28.94 -28.76
C ARG A 335 34.37 29.33 -29.14
N ASP A 336 34.17 30.62 -29.48
CA ASP A 336 32.84 31.23 -29.68
C ASP A 336 32.07 30.60 -30.81
N ASP A 337 32.73 30.22 -31.90
CA ASP A 337 32.09 29.50 -33.03
C ASP A 337 31.49 28.18 -32.59
N GLU A 338 32.15 27.46 -31.71
CA GLU A 338 31.66 26.20 -31.16
C GLU A 338 30.50 26.43 -30.18
N ALA A 339 30.61 27.42 -29.32
CA ALA A 339 29.55 27.81 -28.39
C ALA A 339 28.25 28.15 -29.16
N LEU A 340 28.35 28.97 -30.19
CA LEU A 340 27.21 29.33 -31.06
C LEU A 340 26.66 28.11 -31.83
N ARG A 341 27.52 27.20 -32.29
CA ARG A 341 27.08 25.95 -32.94
C ARG A 341 26.23 25.10 -32.01
N LEU A 342 26.66 24.91 -30.78
CA LEU A 342 25.95 24.12 -29.76
C LEU A 342 24.58 24.72 -29.41
N LEU A 343 24.51 26.04 -29.22
CA LEU A 343 23.24 26.74 -28.98
C LEU A 343 22.29 26.65 -30.18
N ARG A 344 22.82 26.74 -31.42
CA ARG A 344 22.00 26.57 -32.64
C ARG A 344 21.47 25.14 -32.78
N ILE A 345 22.20 24.10 -32.32
CA ILE A 345 21.70 22.74 -32.27
C ILE A 345 20.52 22.67 -31.29
N ALA A 346 20.67 23.22 -30.08
CA ALA A 346 19.57 23.28 -29.14
C ALA A 346 18.36 24.04 -29.70
N GLN A 347 18.55 25.19 -30.32
CA GLN A 347 17.49 26.00 -30.94
C GLN A 347 16.74 25.25 -32.03
N LYS A 348 17.40 24.41 -32.81
CA LYS A 348 16.78 23.58 -33.85
C LYS A 348 15.67 22.68 -33.29
N TYR A 349 15.87 22.13 -32.09
CA TYR A 349 14.91 21.25 -31.42
C TYR A 349 13.93 22.00 -30.53
N PHE A 350 14.32 23.16 -29.99
CA PHE A 350 13.53 24.01 -29.10
C PHE A 350 13.49 25.46 -29.58
N PRO A 351 12.83 25.73 -30.73
CA PRO A 351 12.84 27.03 -31.38
C PRO A 351 12.17 28.14 -30.54
N ASP A 352 11.24 27.77 -29.67
CA ASP A 352 10.50 28.73 -28.85
C ASP A 352 11.17 29.00 -27.48
N ASP A 353 12.32 28.39 -27.21
CA ASP A 353 13.07 28.63 -25.97
C ASP A 353 13.78 29.98 -26.03
N VAL A 354 13.20 30.94 -25.29
CA VAL A 354 13.71 32.31 -25.23
C VAL A 354 15.08 32.42 -24.60
N THR A 355 15.46 31.42 -23.74
CA THR A 355 16.77 31.44 -23.08
C THR A 355 17.90 31.09 -24.01
N ILE A 356 17.68 30.16 -24.94
CA ILE A 356 18.65 29.84 -26.01
C ILE A 356 18.85 31.06 -26.91
N GLN A 357 17.75 31.72 -27.29
CA GLN A 357 17.82 32.93 -28.15
C GLN A 357 18.60 34.06 -27.47
N ALA A 358 18.39 34.25 -26.19
CA ALA A 358 19.12 35.26 -25.39
C ALA A 358 20.63 34.96 -25.38
N ASP A 359 21.03 33.70 -25.14
CA ASP A 359 22.43 33.30 -25.08
C ASP A 359 23.12 33.46 -26.47
N ILE A 360 22.44 33.11 -27.56
CA ILE A 360 22.96 33.33 -28.92
C ILE A 360 23.23 34.82 -29.16
N LEU A 361 22.27 35.69 -28.82
CA LEU A 361 22.42 37.13 -28.99
C LEU A 361 23.54 37.72 -28.14
N GLU A 362 23.79 37.15 -26.97
CA GLU A 362 24.90 37.56 -26.09
C GLU A 362 26.25 37.16 -26.69
N PHE A 363 26.40 35.93 -27.15
CA PHE A 363 27.67 35.42 -27.71
C PHE A 363 28.01 36.00 -29.09
N GLU A 364 27.00 36.44 -29.88
CA GLU A 364 27.23 37.15 -31.18
C GLU A 364 27.73 38.60 -30.99
N LYS A 365 27.62 39.18 -29.80
CA LYS A 365 28.06 40.55 -29.54
C LYS A 365 29.51 40.66 -29.05
N ASN A 366 30.08 39.59 -28.60
CA ASN A 366 31.44 39.52 -28.07
C ASN A 366 32.40 39.00 -29.15
#